data_1adacd3b74cfae643d6399d53af485ea
#
_entry.id   1adacd3b74cfae643d6399d53af485ea
#
_cell.length_a   1.000
_cell.length_b   1.000
_cell.length_c   1.000
_cell.angle_alpha   90.00
_cell.angle_beta   90.00
_cell.angle_gamma   90.00
#
_symmetry.space_group_name_H-M   'P 1'
#
loop_
_entity.id
_entity.type
_entity.pdbx_description
1 polymer ?
#
loop_
_entity_poly.entity_id
_entity_poly.type
_entity_poly.pdbx_seq_one_letter_code
_entity_poly.pdbx_strand_id
1 'polypeptide(L)'
;MDLIPQLRRAILAQSLPPPSQTLLTTLTSRSPPPPIPSLLATAKARLLASDLTNTSGTVVDPSMPVFPPNIDSATVQESTISQNTHVQVLDIENLSLSRWEQVEELEAIERGERTRGRQVIRVTDEDNGEADVSSSSAGQTQASRAGGAAASGGANAVHRLVLQDGRGKKVFAVELKRISGIGIGKTHIGEKILLRAGAVVARGTILLTPETCTLLGGKIEAWHEAWMEGRLARLRESVGADRPQ
;
A
#
# COMPACT_ATOMS: atom_id res chain seq x y z
N MET A 1 -12.27 26.70 -26.59
CA MET A 1 -11.21 26.51 -25.58
C MET A 1 -10.70 25.08 -25.72
N ASP A 2 -9.39 24.91 -25.71
CA ASP A 2 -8.79 23.58 -25.90
C ASP A 2 -8.91 22.78 -24.59
N LEU A 3 -9.72 21.73 -24.59
CA LEU A 3 -10.02 20.91 -23.41
C LEU A 3 -8.80 20.06 -22.96
N ILE A 4 -7.94 19.68 -23.90
CA ILE A 4 -6.80 18.79 -23.63
C ILE A 4 -5.80 19.45 -22.65
N PRO A 5 -5.30 20.68 -22.87
CA PRO A 5 -4.41 21.34 -21.94
C PRO A 5 -5.05 21.60 -20.56
N GLN A 6 -6.35 21.90 -20.54
CA GLN A 6 -7.07 22.13 -19.27
C GLN A 6 -7.16 20.84 -18.47
N LEU A 7 -7.53 19.71 -19.10
CA LEU A 7 -7.61 18.41 -18.48
C LEU A 7 -6.24 17.94 -17.97
N ARG A 8 -5.18 18.08 -18.81
CA ARG A 8 -3.80 17.76 -18.41
C ARG A 8 -3.39 18.53 -17.16
N ARG A 9 -3.64 19.84 -17.15
CA ARG A 9 -3.32 20.69 -15.99
C ARG A 9 -4.07 20.27 -14.74
N ALA A 10 -5.37 19.94 -14.85
CA ALA A 10 -6.18 19.47 -13.75
C ALA A 10 -5.71 18.14 -13.18
N ILE A 11 -5.25 17.20 -14.02
CA ILE A 11 -4.67 15.91 -13.61
C ILE A 11 -3.36 16.13 -12.84
N LEU A 12 -2.45 16.94 -13.39
CA LEU A 12 -1.16 17.22 -12.75
C LEU A 12 -1.32 18.00 -11.43
N ALA A 13 -2.32 18.87 -11.32
CA ALA A 13 -2.65 19.59 -10.08
C ALA A 13 -3.08 18.63 -8.94
N GLN A 14 -3.59 17.44 -9.25
CA GLN A 14 -3.88 16.38 -8.28
C GLN A 14 -2.68 15.46 -8.01
N SER A 15 -1.50 15.78 -8.51
CA SER A 15 -0.28 14.97 -8.37
C SER A 15 -0.42 13.55 -8.95
N LEU A 16 -1.36 13.34 -9.86
CA LEU A 16 -1.55 12.05 -10.53
C LEU A 16 -0.43 11.78 -11.55
N PRO A 17 -0.20 10.51 -11.94
CA PRO A 17 0.74 10.20 -13.00
C PRO A 17 0.44 10.99 -14.28
N PRO A 18 1.46 11.48 -15.00
CA PRO A 18 1.26 12.24 -16.23
C PRO A 18 0.45 11.43 -17.25
N PRO A 19 -0.66 11.97 -17.77
CA PRO A 19 -1.49 11.26 -18.74
C PRO A 19 -0.84 11.28 -20.11
N SER A 20 -0.96 10.18 -20.86
CA SER A 20 -0.56 10.12 -22.25
C SER A 20 -1.43 11.02 -23.14
N GLN A 21 -0.91 11.41 -24.31
CA GLN A 21 -1.69 12.12 -25.29
C GLN A 21 -2.88 11.30 -25.79
N THR A 22 -2.69 9.98 -25.93
CA THR A 22 -3.74 9.04 -26.36
C THR A 22 -4.91 9.02 -25.38
N LEU A 23 -4.63 8.98 -24.06
CA LEU A 23 -5.67 9.04 -23.05
C LEU A 23 -6.47 10.36 -23.15
N LEU A 24 -5.77 11.48 -23.26
CA LEU A 24 -6.40 12.80 -23.33
C LEU A 24 -7.30 12.94 -24.55
N THR A 25 -6.82 12.55 -25.75
CA THR A 25 -7.62 12.58 -26.97
C THR A 25 -8.83 11.65 -26.88
N THR A 26 -8.66 10.44 -26.36
CA THR A 26 -9.77 9.47 -26.19
C THR A 26 -10.87 10.01 -25.27
N LEU A 27 -10.48 10.68 -24.20
CA LEU A 27 -11.45 11.25 -23.25
C LEU A 27 -12.21 12.44 -23.81
N THR A 28 -11.54 13.25 -24.65
CA THR A 28 -12.12 14.49 -25.21
C THR A 28 -12.80 14.29 -26.58
N SER A 29 -12.71 13.10 -27.18
CA SER A 29 -13.26 12.80 -28.52
C SER A 29 -14.78 12.70 -28.60
N ARG A 30 -15.48 12.62 -27.47
CA ARG A 30 -16.96 12.53 -27.43
C ARG A 30 -17.59 13.85 -27.83
N SER A 31 -18.69 13.78 -28.59
CA SER A 31 -19.47 14.95 -29.01
C SER A 31 -20.92 14.81 -28.51
N PRO A 32 -21.42 15.72 -27.66
CA PRO A 32 -20.69 16.83 -27.03
C PRO A 32 -19.69 16.32 -25.98
N PRO A 33 -18.58 17.05 -25.74
CA PRO A 33 -17.58 16.67 -24.76
C PRO A 33 -18.15 16.78 -23.34
N PRO A 34 -17.88 15.81 -22.46
CA PRO A 34 -18.28 15.90 -21.06
C PRO A 34 -17.59 17.08 -20.33
N PRO A 35 -18.15 17.58 -19.22
CA PRO A 35 -17.53 18.64 -18.44
C PRO A 35 -16.19 18.19 -17.82
N ILE A 36 -15.26 19.13 -17.63
CA ILE A 36 -13.91 18.86 -17.10
C ILE A 36 -13.90 18.04 -15.81
N PRO A 37 -14.78 18.25 -14.81
CA PRO A 37 -14.80 17.41 -13.60
C PRO A 37 -15.08 15.94 -13.89
N SER A 38 -15.97 15.63 -14.83
CA SER A 38 -16.28 14.26 -15.24
C SER A 38 -15.12 13.61 -16.00
N LEU A 39 -14.48 14.37 -16.90
CA LEU A 39 -13.28 13.91 -17.61
C LEU A 39 -12.13 13.63 -16.63
N LEU A 40 -11.95 14.50 -15.64
CA LEU A 40 -10.94 14.34 -14.60
C LEU A 40 -11.18 13.10 -13.73
N ALA A 41 -12.42 12.85 -13.32
CA ALA A 41 -12.78 11.65 -12.56
C ALA A 41 -12.49 10.37 -13.35
N THR A 42 -12.85 10.36 -14.64
CA THR A 42 -12.57 9.23 -15.53
C THR A 42 -11.07 9.04 -15.78
N ALA A 43 -10.33 10.13 -16.00
CA ALA A 43 -8.87 10.08 -16.15
C ALA A 43 -8.20 9.54 -14.89
N LYS A 44 -8.59 10.03 -13.72
CA LYS A 44 -8.09 9.56 -12.42
C LYS A 44 -8.31 8.06 -12.25
N ALA A 45 -9.53 7.57 -12.49
CA ALA A 45 -9.85 6.15 -12.36
C ALA A 45 -8.96 5.29 -13.28
N ARG A 46 -8.77 5.70 -14.55
CA ARG A 46 -7.94 4.97 -15.51
C ARG A 46 -6.45 5.00 -15.13
N LEU A 47 -5.92 6.17 -14.74
CA LEU A 47 -4.52 6.32 -14.33
C LEU A 47 -4.19 5.47 -13.09
N LEU A 48 -5.09 5.43 -12.11
CA LEU A 48 -4.87 4.70 -10.88
C LEU A 48 -5.05 3.17 -11.05
N ALA A 49 -5.83 2.73 -12.01
CA ALA A 49 -6.02 1.31 -12.33
C ALA A 49 -5.01 0.76 -13.35
N SER A 50 -4.21 1.63 -14.01
CA SER A 50 -3.26 1.20 -15.04
C SER A 50 -1.93 0.74 -14.45
N ASP A 51 -1.26 -0.16 -15.18
CA ASP A 51 0.15 -0.47 -14.95
C ASP A 51 1.03 0.68 -15.48
N LEU A 52 1.90 1.21 -14.62
CA LEU A 52 2.84 2.28 -14.97
C LEU A 52 3.90 1.83 -15.98
N THR A 53 4.19 0.51 -16.03
CA THR A 53 5.21 -0.05 -16.93
C THR A 53 4.67 -0.32 -18.34
N ASN A 54 3.39 -0.06 -18.57
CA ASN A 54 2.78 -0.29 -19.87
C ASN A 54 3.39 0.61 -20.94
N THR A 55 4.34 0.07 -21.68
CA THR A 55 5.10 0.75 -22.73
C THR A 55 4.27 1.16 -23.94
N SER A 56 3.01 0.73 -24.05
CA SER A 56 2.13 1.13 -25.15
C SER A 56 1.78 2.62 -25.14
N GLY A 57 2.06 3.34 -24.05
CA GLY A 57 1.79 4.77 -23.90
C GLY A 57 0.30 5.13 -24.03
N THR A 58 -0.60 4.17 -23.81
CA THR A 58 -2.03 4.38 -23.99
C THR A 58 -2.67 5.16 -22.86
N VAL A 59 -2.18 5.00 -21.63
CA VAL A 59 -2.75 5.64 -20.42
C VAL A 59 -1.78 6.62 -19.80
N VAL A 60 -0.57 6.19 -19.50
CA VAL A 60 0.47 6.99 -18.83
C VAL A 60 1.49 7.48 -19.84
N ASP A 61 2.03 8.68 -19.62
CA ASP A 61 3.09 9.26 -20.46
C ASP A 61 4.40 8.49 -20.24
N PRO A 62 4.99 7.86 -21.27
CA PRO A 62 6.23 7.09 -21.13
C PRO A 62 7.46 7.95 -20.78
N SER A 63 7.38 9.27 -20.92
CA SER A 63 8.45 10.22 -20.57
C SER A 63 8.43 10.62 -19.08
N MET A 64 7.54 10.02 -18.27
CA MET A 64 7.47 10.34 -16.84
C MET A 64 8.80 10.07 -16.12
N PRO A 65 9.08 10.81 -15.03
CA PRO A 65 10.25 10.59 -14.20
C PRO A 65 10.34 9.15 -13.68
N VAL A 66 11.56 8.59 -13.70
CA VAL A 66 11.88 7.23 -13.27
C VAL A 66 13.00 7.23 -12.25
N PHE A 67 13.24 6.11 -11.62
CA PHE A 67 14.34 5.95 -10.67
C PHE A 67 15.71 6.14 -11.32
N PRO A 68 16.69 6.67 -10.57
CA PRO A 68 18.08 6.65 -10.99
C PRO A 68 18.58 5.22 -11.24
N PRO A 69 19.50 4.99 -12.18
CA PRO A 69 19.92 3.64 -12.55
C PRO A 69 20.51 2.83 -11.38
N ASN A 70 21.17 3.49 -10.43
CA ASN A 70 21.87 2.86 -9.29
C ASN A 70 21.10 2.97 -7.97
N ILE A 71 19.79 3.24 -8.01
CA ILE A 71 18.98 3.45 -6.80
C ILE A 71 18.98 2.23 -5.86
N ASP A 72 19.13 1.02 -6.39
CA ASP A 72 19.16 -0.26 -5.68
C ASP A 72 20.56 -0.69 -5.23
N SER A 73 21.57 0.16 -5.39
CA SER A 73 22.95 -0.17 -5.05
C SER A 73 23.16 -0.20 -3.53
N ALA A 74 23.51 -1.36 -3.00
CA ALA A 74 23.86 -1.53 -1.58
C ALA A 74 25.20 -0.87 -1.20
N THR A 75 26.05 -0.54 -2.20
CA THR A 75 27.35 0.10 -1.97
C THR A 75 27.23 1.60 -1.71
N VAL A 76 26.16 2.24 -2.18
CA VAL A 76 25.88 3.66 -1.92
C VAL A 76 25.28 3.79 -0.53
N GLN A 77 26.00 4.43 0.38
CA GLN A 77 25.58 4.56 1.77
C GLN A 77 24.26 5.35 1.86
N GLU A 78 24.20 6.50 1.21
CA GLU A 78 23.03 7.37 1.18
C GLU A 78 22.98 8.16 -0.13
N SER A 79 21.78 8.33 -0.66
CA SER A 79 21.46 9.21 -1.78
C SER A 79 20.04 9.73 -1.64
N THR A 80 19.61 10.63 -2.53
CA THR A 80 18.24 11.15 -2.54
C THR A 80 17.65 11.06 -3.93
N ILE A 81 16.33 10.89 -3.99
CA ILE A 81 15.58 10.99 -5.24
C ILE A 81 15.56 12.46 -5.67
N SER A 82 16.06 12.75 -6.86
CA SER A 82 16.24 14.14 -7.34
C SER A 82 14.97 14.81 -7.84
N GLN A 83 13.97 14.04 -8.21
CA GLN A 83 12.70 14.53 -8.80
C GLN A 83 11.50 13.71 -8.34
N ASN A 84 10.33 14.33 -8.39
CA ASN A 84 9.08 13.65 -8.07
C ASN A 84 8.88 12.44 -8.98
N THR A 85 8.76 11.25 -8.42
CA THR A 85 8.67 9.99 -9.16
C THR A 85 7.41 9.23 -8.76
N HIS A 86 6.60 8.89 -9.76
CA HIS A 86 5.44 8.02 -9.55
C HIS A 86 5.86 6.56 -9.59
N VAL A 87 5.39 5.81 -8.61
CA VAL A 87 5.68 4.38 -8.47
C VAL A 87 4.40 3.59 -8.17
N GLN A 88 4.45 2.30 -8.36
CA GLN A 88 3.37 1.38 -8.01
C GLN A 88 3.85 0.32 -7.03
N VAL A 89 2.96 -0.13 -6.16
CA VAL A 89 3.22 -1.16 -5.17
C VAL A 89 3.10 -2.54 -5.82
N LEU A 90 4.13 -3.37 -5.71
CA LEU A 90 4.13 -4.76 -6.16
C LEU A 90 3.95 -5.75 -5.02
N ASP A 91 4.42 -5.39 -3.84
CA ASP A 91 4.37 -6.26 -2.65
C ASP A 91 4.41 -5.44 -1.37
N ILE A 92 3.86 -6.00 -0.30
CA ILE A 92 3.91 -5.43 1.05
C ILE A 92 4.08 -6.52 2.09
N GLU A 93 5.01 -6.32 3.01
CA GLU A 93 5.34 -7.23 4.10
C GLU A 93 5.30 -6.48 5.43
N ASN A 94 4.76 -7.12 6.46
CA ASN A 94 4.82 -6.61 7.83
C ASN A 94 6.13 -7.09 8.48
N LEU A 95 7.00 -6.17 8.86
CA LEU A 95 8.27 -6.48 9.51
C LEU A 95 8.16 -6.62 11.04
N SER A 96 7.01 -6.26 11.61
CA SER A 96 6.78 -6.31 13.05
C SER A 96 6.26 -7.66 13.55
N LEU A 97 5.92 -8.57 12.64
CA LEU A 97 5.51 -9.95 12.93
C LEU A 97 6.48 -10.90 12.24
N SER A 98 6.81 -11.99 12.91
CA SER A 98 7.54 -13.09 12.26
C SER A 98 6.69 -13.68 11.13
N ARG A 99 7.35 -14.29 10.14
CA ARG A 99 6.65 -14.95 9.05
C ARG A 99 5.76 -16.09 9.56
N TRP A 100 6.20 -16.77 10.61
CA TRP A 100 5.44 -17.84 11.25
C TRP A 100 4.14 -17.32 11.86
N GLU A 101 4.19 -16.24 12.64
CA GLU A 101 2.99 -15.60 13.19
C GLU A 101 2.01 -15.15 12.10
N GLN A 102 2.53 -14.64 10.97
CA GLN A 102 1.70 -14.27 9.83
C GLN A 102 1.04 -15.49 9.17
N VAL A 103 1.72 -16.65 9.11
CA VAL A 103 1.13 -17.92 8.64
C VAL A 103 0.01 -18.38 9.57
N GLU A 104 0.27 -18.44 10.89
CA GLU A 104 -0.73 -18.85 11.88
C GLU A 104 -1.97 -17.96 11.85
N GLU A 105 -1.78 -16.64 11.70
CA GLU A 105 -2.89 -15.68 11.58
C GLU A 105 -3.75 -15.97 10.34
N LEU A 106 -3.14 -16.19 9.19
CA LEU A 106 -3.86 -16.47 7.94
C LEU A 106 -4.58 -17.82 8.00
N GLU A 107 -3.96 -18.85 8.59
CA GLU A 107 -4.58 -20.15 8.79
C GLU A 107 -5.76 -20.10 9.76
N ALA A 108 -5.66 -19.30 10.82
CA ALA A 108 -6.77 -19.08 11.75
C ALA A 108 -7.96 -18.38 11.06
N ILE A 109 -7.67 -17.46 10.10
CA ILE A 109 -8.71 -16.86 9.27
C ILE A 109 -9.35 -17.89 8.33
N GLU A 110 -8.55 -18.75 7.68
CA GLU A 110 -9.08 -19.82 6.80
C GLU A 110 -9.95 -20.82 7.55
N ARG A 111 -9.57 -21.17 8.79
CA ARG A 111 -10.37 -22.06 9.66
C ARG A 111 -11.62 -21.38 10.24
N GLY A 112 -11.82 -20.08 9.99
CA GLY A 112 -12.94 -19.31 10.52
C GLY A 112 -12.85 -18.98 12.02
N GLU A 113 -11.70 -19.20 12.64
CA GLU A 113 -11.45 -18.88 14.05
C GLU A 113 -11.30 -17.36 14.29
N ARG A 114 -10.93 -16.62 13.23
CA ARG A 114 -10.81 -15.17 13.22
C ARG A 114 -11.43 -14.59 11.96
N THR A 115 -12.19 -13.52 12.10
CA THR A 115 -12.64 -12.71 10.96
C THR A 115 -11.61 -11.64 10.64
N ARG A 116 -11.38 -11.39 9.36
CA ARG A 116 -10.49 -10.32 8.89
C ARG A 116 -10.96 -8.98 9.45
N GLY A 117 -10.23 -8.46 10.45
CA GLY A 117 -10.48 -7.14 11.03
C GLY A 117 -11.56 -7.05 12.11
N ARG A 118 -12.15 -8.15 12.56
CA ARG A 118 -13.11 -8.14 13.68
C ARG A 118 -12.83 -9.30 14.64
N GLN A 119 -12.45 -8.97 15.85
CA GLN A 119 -12.31 -9.95 16.91
C GLN A 119 -13.71 -10.41 17.33
N VAL A 120 -14.05 -11.67 17.10
CA VAL A 120 -15.25 -12.28 17.69
C VAL A 120 -14.91 -12.62 19.13
N ILE A 121 -15.41 -11.84 20.07
CA ILE A 121 -15.42 -12.23 21.48
C ILE A 121 -16.46 -13.33 21.59
N ARG A 122 -16.01 -14.59 21.69
CA ARG A 122 -16.90 -15.66 22.14
C ARG A 122 -17.20 -15.41 23.61
N VAL A 123 -18.41 -14.95 23.88
CA VAL A 123 -18.98 -15.03 25.21
C VAL A 123 -19.32 -16.51 25.41
N THR A 124 -18.50 -17.23 26.15
CA THR A 124 -18.87 -18.52 26.68
C THR A 124 -19.92 -18.25 27.76
N ASP A 125 -21.18 -18.52 27.42
CA ASP A 125 -22.23 -18.67 28.42
C ASP A 125 -21.92 -19.92 29.23
N GLU A 126 -21.21 -19.78 30.32
CA GLU A 126 -21.21 -20.73 31.42
C GLU A 126 -21.36 -19.95 32.70
N ASP A 127 -22.49 -20.04 33.20
CA ASP A 127 -22.95 -20.42 34.52
C ASP A 127 -23.79 -19.41 35.29
N ASN A 128 -24.97 -19.90 35.62
CA ASN A 128 -25.90 -19.40 36.61
C ASN A 128 -25.25 -19.29 37.99
N GLY A 129 -25.47 -18.17 38.69
CA GLY A 129 -25.15 -18.08 40.12
C GLY A 129 -25.47 -16.70 40.66
N GLU A 130 -26.57 -16.65 41.39
CA GLU A 130 -27.19 -15.51 42.05
C GLU A 130 -26.30 -14.71 43.03
N ALA A 131 -26.71 -13.42 43.16
CA ALA A 131 -26.69 -12.56 44.35
C ALA A 131 -25.32 -11.97 44.78
N ASP A 132 -25.16 -10.74 45.03
CA ASP A 132 -25.77 -9.74 45.82
C ASP A 132 -24.90 -8.46 45.89
N VAL A 133 -25.49 -7.40 46.32
CA VAL A 133 -25.13 -6.01 46.40
C VAL A 133 -23.87 -5.74 47.28
N SER A 134 -23.00 -4.83 46.90
CA SER A 134 -22.68 -3.56 47.59
C SER A 134 -21.20 -3.12 47.51
N SER A 135 -21.07 -1.91 47.04
CA SER A 135 -20.21 -0.79 47.48
C SER A 135 -18.68 -0.94 47.63
N SER A 136 -18.07 -0.02 46.89
CA SER A 136 -16.98 0.89 47.27
C SER A 136 -15.53 0.40 47.29
N SER A 137 -14.76 1.25 46.65
CA SER A 137 -13.39 1.74 46.90
C SER A 137 -12.25 1.18 46.07
N ALA A 138 -11.69 2.11 45.33
CA ALA A 138 -10.30 2.34 44.99
C ALA A 138 -9.30 1.18 45.18
N GLY A 139 -8.80 0.71 44.07
CA GLY A 139 -7.62 -0.13 44.02
C GLY A 139 -7.07 -0.15 42.61
N GLN A 140 -6.05 0.67 42.30
CA GLN A 140 -5.25 0.56 41.12
C GLN A 140 -4.57 -0.81 41.12
N THR A 141 -5.09 -1.71 40.35
CA THR A 141 -4.37 -2.89 39.93
C THR A 141 -4.08 -2.76 38.44
N GLN A 142 -2.81 -2.68 38.11
CA GLN A 142 -2.28 -2.85 36.77
C GLN A 142 -2.77 -4.21 36.25
N ALA A 143 -3.91 -4.19 35.59
CA ALA A 143 -4.34 -5.32 34.79
C ALA A 143 -3.40 -5.40 33.59
N SER A 144 -2.60 -6.46 33.59
CA SER A 144 -1.83 -6.95 32.47
C SER A 144 -2.58 -6.76 31.15
N ARG A 145 -2.00 -5.95 30.28
CA ARG A 145 -2.38 -5.85 28.88
C ARG A 145 -2.14 -7.21 28.21
N ALA A 146 -3.05 -8.13 28.34
CA ALA A 146 -3.27 -9.16 27.35
C ALA A 146 -3.92 -8.46 26.17
N GLY A 147 -3.10 -7.79 25.38
CA GLY A 147 -3.52 -7.12 24.17
C GLY A 147 -4.02 -8.15 23.18
N GLY A 148 -5.31 -8.15 22.92
CA GLY A 148 -5.83 -8.74 21.70
C GLY A 148 -5.11 -8.10 20.53
N ALA A 149 -4.17 -8.83 19.93
CA ALA A 149 -3.49 -8.41 18.72
C ALA A 149 -4.54 -8.21 17.64
N ALA A 150 -4.81 -6.95 17.31
CA ALA A 150 -5.56 -6.64 16.13
C ALA A 150 -4.83 -7.27 14.94
N ALA A 151 -5.52 -8.15 14.24
CA ALA A 151 -5.08 -8.71 12.97
C ALA A 151 -4.51 -7.58 12.11
N SER A 152 -3.32 -7.79 11.53
CA SER A 152 -2.61 -6.85 10.65
C SER A 152 -1.81 -5.71 11.29
N GLY A 153 -0.97 -6.02 12.28
CA GLY A 153 0.03 -5.07 12.77
C GLY A 153 -0.56 -3.95 13.61
N GLY A 154 -0.21 -3.92 14.90
CA GLY A 154 -0.60 -2.87 15.82
C GLY A 154 -0.28 -1.47 15.28
N ALA A 155 -0.73 -0.42 15.97
CA ALA A 155 -0.54 0.97 15.56
C ALA A 155 0.91 1.35 15.18
N ASN A 156 1.89 0.57 15.63
CA ASN A 156 3.33 0.78 15.41
C ASN A 156 3.95 -0.24 14.44
N ALA A 157 3.16 -0.98 13.66
CA ALA A 157 3.72 -1.92 12.71
C ALA A 157 4.51 -1.21 11.61
N VAL A 158 5.70 -1.71 11.30
CA VAL A 158 6.58 -1.24 10.23
C VAL A 158 6.41 -2.17 9.02
N HIS A 159 6.29 -1.56 7.84
CA HIS A 159 6.10 -2.31 6.60
C HIS A 159 7.25 -2.08 5.63
N ARG A 160 7.58 -3.15 4.90
CA ARG A 160 8.43 -3.10 3.73
C ARG A 160 7.55 -3.25 2.49
N LEU A 161 7.80 -2.41 1.50
CA LEU A 161 7.14 -2.46 0.20
C LEU A 161 8.15 -2.78 -0.89
N VAL A 162 7.68 -3.38 -1.97
CA VAL A 162 8.40 -3.43 -3.25
C VAL A 162 7.72 -2.41 -4.15
N LEU A 163 8.46 -1.36 -4.52
CA LEU A 163 7.99 -0.30 -5.41
C LEU A 163 8.59 -0.46 -6.80
N GLN A 164 7.80 -0.14 -7.82
CA GLN A 164 8.23 -0.21 -9.21
C GLN A 164 7.95 1.12 -9.90
N ASP A 165 8.90 1.60 -10.68
CA ASP A 165 8.75 2.79 -11.50
C ASP A 165 8.15 2.49 -12.89
N GLY A 166 7.96 3.54 -13.71
CA GLY A 166 7.41 3.42 -15.06
C GLY A 166 8.28 2.67 -16.07
N ARG A 167 9.57 2.41 -15.76
CA ARG A 167 10.47 1.56 -16.58
C ARG A 167 10.59 0.13 -16.06
N GLY A 168 9.86 -0.21 -15.00
CA GLY A 168 9.91 -1.55 -14.43
C GLY A 168 11.02 -1.78 -13.40
N LYS A 169 11.80 -0.75 -13.05
CA LYS A 169 12.83 -0.85 -12.01
C LYS A 169 12.14 -1.05 -10.65
N LYS A 170 12.54 -2.11 -9.94
CA LYS A 170 12.01 -2.48 -8.62
C LYS A 170 12.99 -2.09 -7.53
N VAL A 171 12.48 -1.51 -6.45
CA VAL A 171 13.29 -1.08 -5.29
C VAL A 171 12.51 -1.39 -4.02
N PHE A 172 13.21 -1.81 -2.98
CA PHE A 172 12.64 -1.92 -1.65
C PHE A 172 12.41 -0.55 -1.03
N ALA A 173 11.33 -0.43 -0.28
CA ALA A 173 11.03 0.75 0.50
C ALA A 173 10.56 0.35 1.91
N VAL A 174 10.99 1.07 2.93
CA VAL A 174 10.65 0.79 4.33
C VAL A 174 10.13 2.07 4.99
N GLU A 175 9.08 1.93 5.79
CA GLU A 175 8.57 3.05 6.60
C GLU A 175 9.62 3.45 7.65
N LEU A 176 10.24 4.63 7.49
CA LEU A 176 11.08 5.25 8.51
C LEU A 176 10.22 5.93 9.57
N LYS A 177 9.13 6.55 9.13
CA LYS A 177 8.07 7.09 9.98
C LYS A 177 6.74 6.50 9.54
N ARG A 178 5.87 6.22 10.50
CA ARG A 178 4.57 5.60 10.25
C ARG A 178 3.71 6.42 9.29
N ILE A 179 3.23 5.77 8.21
CA ILE A 179 2.28 6.33 7.25
C ILE A 179 0.95 5.60 7.41
N SER A 180 -0.08 6.30 7.89
CA SER A 180 -1.35 5.68 8.33
C SER A 180 -2.09 4.88 7.24
N GLY A 181 -1.85 5.19 5.97
CA GLY A 181 -2.43 4.48 4.82
C GLY A 181 -1.68 3.22 4.43
N ILE A 182 -0.43 3.00 4.89
CA ILE A 182 0.36 1.81 4.59
C ILE A 182 0.04 0.70 5.59
N GLY A 183 -0.23 -0.50 5.09
CA GLY A 183 -0.46 -1.69 5.92
C GLY A 183 -1.13 -2.82 5.16
N ILE A 184 -0.98 -4.03 5.70
CA ILE A 184 -1.67 -5.21 5.19
C ILE A 184 -3.19 -4.97 5.29
N GLY A 185 -3.91 -5.15 4.18
CA GLY A 185 -5.35 -4.90 4.10
C GLY A 185 -5.75 -3.43 3.89
N LYS A 186 -4.78 -2.50 3.91
CA LYS A 186 -4.98 -1.08 3.56
C LYS A 186 -4.36 -0.74 2.21
N THR A 187 -3.10 -1.14 2.03
CA THR A 187 -2.35 -0.95 0.77
C THR A 187 -2.77 -2.02 -0.23
N HIS A 188 -3.07 -1.61 -1.45
CA HIS A 188 -3.44 -2.50 -2.54
C HIS A 188 -2.24 -2.72 -3.49
N ILE A 189 -2.17 -3.90 -4.08
CA ILE A 189 -1.17 -4.13 -5.13
C ILE A 189 -1.57 -3.36 -6.38
N GLY A 190 -0.59 -2.67 -6.98
CA GLY A 190 -0.82 -1.70 -8.05
C GLY A 190 -1.21 -0.31 -7.56
N GLU A 191 -1.30 -0.06 -6.25
CA GLU A 191 -1.52 1.28 -5.70
C GLU A 191 -0.42 2.24 -6.13
N LYS A 192 -0.81 3.47 -6.49
CA LYS A 192 0.13 4.50 -6.93
C LYS A 192 0.59 5.37 -5.77
N ILE A 193 1.87 5.59 -5.74
CA ILE A 193 2.54 6.43 -4.75
C ILE A 193 3.35 7.49 -5.50
N LEU A 194 3.30 8.72 -5.03
CA LEU A 194 4.21 9.77 -5.42
C LEU A 194 5.33 9.89 -4.40
N LEU A 195 6.54 9.57 -4.81
CA LEU A 195 7.76 9.88 -4.07
C LEU A 195 8.22 11.27 -4.45
N ARG A 196 8.36 12.14 -3.47
CA ARG A 196 8.79 13.53 -3.69
C ARG A 196 10.31 13.59 -3.79
N ALA A 197 10.80 14.59 -4.51
CA ALA A 197 12.22 14.95 -4.49
C ALA A 197 12.70 15.14 -3.05
N GLY A 198 13.92 14.65 -2.75
CA GLY A 198 14.47 14.61 -1.39
C GLY A 198 14.15 13.33 -0.60
N ALA A 199 13.36 12.40 -1.13
CA ALA A 199 13.19 11.09 -0.49
C ALA A 199 14.56 10.39 -0.39
N VAL A 200 14.91 9.96 0.82
CA VAL A 200 16.21 9.36 1.13
C VAL A 200 16.23 7.90 0.70
N VAL A 201 17.33 7.50 0.12
CA VAL A 201 17.65 6.11 -0.26
C VAL A 201 18.91 5.70 0.47
N ALA A 202 18.83 4.70 1.33
CA ALA A 202 19.97 4.18 2.08
C ALA A 202 20.25 2.74 1.66
N ARG A 203 21.48 2.49 1.19
CA ARG A 203 21.93 1.16 0.75
C ARG A 203 20.94 0.43 -0.16
N GLY A 204 20.39 1.16 -1.13
CA GLY A 204 19.44 0.60 -2.10
C GLY A 204 18.00 0.44 -1.60
N THR A 205 17.67 0.99 -0.43
CA THR A 205 16.31 0.96 0.13
C THR A 205 15.78 2.38 0.33
N ILE A 206 14.58 2.66 -0.17
CA ILE A 206 13.93 3.96 0.00
C ILE A 206 13.35 4.06 1.42
N LEU A 207 13.65 5.15 2.12
CA LEU A 207 13.11 5.42 3.45
C LEU A 207 11.86 6.30 3.33
N LEU A 208 10.70 5.70 3.59
CA LEU A 208 9.41 6.39 3.45
C LEU A 208 9.09 7.22 4.69
N THR A 209 8.73 8.46 4.46
CA THR A 209 8.21 9.38 5.47
C THR A 209 6.94 10.07 4.97
N PRO A 210 6.03 10.53 5.84
CA PRO A 210 4.83 11.25 5.42
C PRO A 210 5.11 12.50 4.56
N GLU A 211 6.29 13.10 4.75
CA GLU A 211 6.71 14.32 4.04
C GLU A 211 7.09 14.03 2.58
N THR A 212 7.69 12.86 2.32
CA THR A 212 8.22 12.48 1.01
C THR A 212 7.41 11.44 0.27
N CYS A 213 6.40 10.85 0.92
CA CYS A 213 5.56 9.80 0.36
C CYS A 213 4.10 10.24 0.37
N THR A 214 3.48 10.34 -0.80
CA THR A 214 2.05 10.65 -0.95
C THR A 214 1.34 9.47 -1.58
N LEU A 215 0.39 8.87 -0.86
CA LEU A 215 -0.45 7.79 -1.37
C LEU A 215 -1.51 8.40 -2.30
N LEU A 216 -1.56 7.94 -3.54
CA LEU A 216 -2.53 8.39 -4.55
C LEU A 216 -3.73 7.43 -4.63
N GLY A 217 -3.57 6.23 -4.08
CA GLY A 217 -4.55 5.17 -4.15
C GLY A 217 -4.52 4.39 -5.46
N GLY A 218 -5.63 3.75 -5.76
CA GLY A 218 -5.77 2.87 -6.92
C GLY A 218 -5.41 1.42 -6.63
N LYS A 219 -5.60 0.57 -7.63
CA LYS A 219 -5.39 -0.87 -7.54
C LYS A 219 -5.34 -1.45 -8.95
N ILE A 220 -4.50 -2.44 -9.18
CA ILE A 220 -4.59 -3.30 -10.37
C ILE A 220 -5.26 -4.59 -9.90
N GLU A 221 -6.53 -4.76 -10.25
CA GLU A 221 -7.40 -5.81 -9.68
C GLU A 221 -6.77 -7.19 -9.78
N ALA A 222 -6.40 -7.62 -10.99
CA ALA A 222 -5.83 -8.95 -11.23
C ALA A 222 -4.54 -9.21 -10.42
N TRP A 223 -3.71 -8.18 -10.21
CA TRP A 223 -2.50 -8.32 -9.40
C TRP A 223 -2.81 -8.45 -7.92
N HIS A 224 -3.77 -7.65 -7.46
CA HIS A 224 -4.16 -7.67 -6.06
C HIS A 224 -4.84 -8.98 -5.66
N GLU A 225 -5.73 -9.50 -6.51
CA GLU A 225 -6.37 -10.81 -6.32
C GLU A 225 -5.33 -11.94 -6.28
N ALA A 226 -4.47 -12.03 -7.29
CA ALA A 226 -3.40 -13.03 -7.32
C ALA A 226 -2.45 -12.92 -6.13
N TRP A 227 -2.15 -11.69 -5.66
CA TRP A 227 -1.32 -11.47 -4.48
C TRP A 227 -2.01 -11.98 -3.21
N MET A 228 -3.30 -11.70 -3.06
CA MET A 228 -4.10 -12.13 -1.90
C MET A 228 -4.23 -13.65 -1.84
N GLU A 229 -4.57 -14.30 -2.96
CA GLU A 229 -4.70 -15.75 -3.06
C GLU A 229 -3.38 -16.47 -2.79
N GLY A 230 -2.28 -15.99 -3.36
CA GLY A 230 -0.95 -16.58 -3.22
C GLY A 230 -0.24 -16.25 -1.89
N ARG A 231 -0.79 -15.39 -1.02
CA ARG A 231 -0.06 -14.86 0.14
C ARG A 231 0.34 -15.94 1.14
N LEU A 232 -0.60 -16.82 1.52
CA LEU A 232 -0.32 -17.89 2.49
C LEU A 232 0.72 -18.87 1.96
N ALA A 233 0.62 -19.27 0.69
CA ALA A 233 1.58 -20.16 0.06
C ALA A 233 3.01 -19.60 0.07
N ARG A 234 3.16 -18.31 -0.32
CA ARG A 234 4.47 -17.62 -0.29
C ARG A 234 5.07 -17.52 1.12
N LEU A 235 4.22 -17.25 2.13
CA LEU A 235 4.68 -17.19 3.53
C LEU A 235 5.13 -18.57 4.02
N ARG A 236 4.36 -19.64 3.76
CA ARG A 236 4.74 -21.02 4.10
C ARG A 236 6.07 -21.44 3.44
N GLU A 237 6.23 -21.11 2.16
CA GLU A 237 7.47 -21.38 1.44
C GLU A 237 8.66 -20.68 2.09
N SER A 238 8.51 -19.39 2.43
CA SER A 238 9.56 -18.62 3.07
C SER A 238 9.95 -19.14 4.46
N VAL A 239 8.98 -19.63 5.24
CA VAL A 239 9.23 -20.27 6.55
C VAL A 239 9.90 -21.64 6.38
N GLY A 240 9.55 -22.40 5.35
CA GLY A 240 10.17 -23.69 5.03
C GLY A 240 11.63 -23.55 4.57
N ALA A 241 11.95 -22.50 3.83
CA ALA A 241 13.30 -22.22 3.36
C ALA A 241 14.25 -21.77 4.49
N ASP A 242 13.71 -21.15 5.54
CA ASP A 242 14.49 -20.67 6.70
C ASP A 242 14.77 -21.78 7.76
N ARG A 243 14.32 -23.03 7.56
CA ARG A 243 14.66 -24.13 8.46
C ARG A 243 16.11 -24.59 8.17
N PRO A 244 17.03 -24.53 9.16
CA PRO A 244 18.35 -25.14 9.00
C PRO A 244 18.16 -26.66 8.83
N GLN A 245 18.77 -27.21 7.78
CA GLN A 245 18.86 -28.65 7.56
C GLN A 245 19.79 -29.33 8.57
#